data_0a786aef76475f200492f002dcc0ed33
#
_entry.id   0a786aef76475f200492f002dcc0ed33
#
_cell.length_a   1.000
_cell.length_b   1.000
_cell.length_c   1.000
_cell.angle_alpha   90.00
_cell.angle_beta   90.00
_cell.angle_gamma   90.00
#
_symmetry.space_group_name_H-M   'P 1'
#
loop_
_entity.id
_entity.type
_entity.pdbx_description
1 polymer ?
#
loop_
_entity_poly.entity_id
_entity_poly.type
_entity_poly.pdbx_seq_one_letter_code
_entity_poly.pdbx_strand_id
1 'polypeptide(L)'
;IKENATEMEIAIKGRDKMEREIVKTYPDAEYMDTWVWFQSGINTDGAHNPKTNRKLIKGDILSLNTFPMISGYYTALERTLFLDNIDDDSLRAWEANVKVHKRGLELIQPGVRCADICNELNELFAELGYLQYRTFGYGHSFGVLSHFYGREAGLELREDIDTVLKENMVISMEPMILIPEGKPGAGGYREHDILVIGKDGAENITKFPFGPEHNIIKG
;
A
#
# COMPACT_ATOMS: atom_id res chain seq x y z
N ILE A 1 -14.28 5.15 10.77
CA ILE A 1 -14.92 4.56 9.58
C ILE A 1 -16.25 3.96 10.05
N LYS A 2 -17.35 4.25 9.37
CA LYS A 2 -18.68 3.72 9.69
C LYS A 2 -19.61 3.81 8.48
N GLU A 3 -20.66 3.00 8.49
CA GLU A 3 -21.71 3.03 7.46
C GLU A 3 -22.28 4.45 7.26
N ASN A 4 -22.61 4.79 6.01
CA ASN A 4 -23.12 6.10 5.58
C ASN A 4 -22.14 7.29 5.68
N ALA A 5 -20.93 7.13 6.23
CA ALA A 5 -19.89 8.13 6.06
C ALA A 5 -19.44 8.16 4.59
N THR A 6 -18.97 9.31 4.10
CA THR A 6 -18.45 9.41 2.74
C THR A 6 -16.93 9.19 2.70
N GLU A 7 -16.41 8.79 1.53
CA GLU A 7 -14.95 8.68 1.30
C GLU A 7 -14.24 9.99 1.65
N MET A 8 -14.84 11.12 1.23
CA MET A 8 -14.29 12.46 1.49
C MET A 8 -14.22 12.78 2.99
N GLU A 9 -15.28 12.46 3.75
CA GLU A 9 -15.30 12.70 5.21
C GLU A 9 -14.22 11.89 5.93
N ILE A 10 -14.00 10.63 5.52
CA ILE A 10 -12.96 9.78 6.10
C ILE A 10 -11.58 10.32 5.75
N ALA A 11 -11.34 10.69 4.48
CA ALA A 11 -10.07 11.25 4.04
C ALA A 11 -9.72 12.55 4.79
N ILE A 12 -10.67 13.47 4.96
CA ILE A 12 -10.48 14.71 5.71
C ILE A 12 -10.12 14.43 7.17
N LYS A 13 -10.83 13.53 7.83
CA LYS A 13 -10.54 13.16 9.22
C LYS A 13 -9.20 12.48 9.39
N GLY A 14 -8.83 11.61 8.44
CA GLY A 14 -7.53 10.96 8.42
C GLY A 14 -6.39 11.97 8.29
N ARG A 15 -6.52 12.91 7.35
CA ARG A 15 -5.56 13.98 7.13
C ARG A 15 -5.43 14.90 8.36
N ASP A 16 -6.54 15.40 8.90
CA ASP A 16 -6.53 16.26 10.10
C ASP A 16 -5.83 15.57 11.27
N LYS A 17 -6.15 14.30 11.51
CA LYS A 17 -5.49 13.52 12.58
C LYS A 17 -3.99 13.38 12.35
N MET A 18 -3.57 13.04 11.15
CA MET A 18 -2.18 12.87 10.78
C MET A 18 -1.39 14.18 10.96
N GLU A 19 -1.88 15.29 10.43
CA GLU A 19 -1.23 16.61 10.55
C GLU A 19 -1.08 17.04 12.02
N ARG A 20 -2.11 16.85 12.84
CA ARG A 20 -2.03 17.17 14.29
C ARG A 20 -1.01 16.32 15.02
N GLU A 21 -0.88 15.04 14.70
CA GLU A 21 0.13 14.19 15.33
C GLU A 21 1.56 14.54 14.86
N ILE A 22 1.73 14.91 13.59
CA ILE A 22 3.03 15.37 13.06
C ILE A 22 3.47 16.63 13.82
N VAL A 23 2.63 17.66 13.89
CA VAL A 23 2.95 18.92 14.60
C VAL A 23 3.27 18.69 16.07
N LYS A 24 2.55 17.76 16.71
CA LYS A 24 2.81 17.41 18.12
C LYS A 24 4.13 16.68 18.32
N THR A 25 4.47 15.78 17.40
CA THR A 25 5.66 14.90 17.53
C THR A 25 6.92 15.59 17.01
N TYR A 26 6.78 16.42 15.98
CA TYR A 26 7.87 17.13 15.31
C TYR A 26 7.57 18.63 15.22
N PRO A 27 7.56 19.36 16.37
CA PRO A 27 7.16 20.77 16.42
C PRO A 27 8.06 21.70 15.59
N ASP A 28 9.29 21.29 15.35
CA ASP A 28 10.29 22.04 14.58
C ASP A 28 10.36 21.65 13.10
N ALA A 29 9.41 20.86 12.60
CA ALA A 29 9.37 20.48 11.19
C ALA A 29 9.06 21.72 10.32
N GLU A 30 10.00 22.14 9.48
CA GLU A 30 9.89 23.35 8.67
C GLU A 30 9.00 23.18 7.45
N TYR A 31 8.95 21.97 6.87
CA TYR A 31 8.18 21.67 5.68
C TYR A 31 7.43 20.36 5.83
N MET A 32 6.14 20.43 5.60
CA MET A 32 5.23 19.30 5.75
C MET A 32 4.20 19.29 4.62
N ASP A 33 3.96 18.11 4.06
CA ASP A 33 2.84 17.85 3.16
C ASP A 33 2.17 16.52 3.55
N THR A 34 0.87 16.40 3.33
CA THR A 34 0.13 15.22 3.74
C THR A 34 -0.98 14.92 2.75
N TRP A 35 -0.96 13.69 2.22
CA TRP A 35 -2.02 13.20 1.36
C TRP A 35 -2.75 12.05 2.04
N VAL A 36 -4.06 12.05 1.92
CA VAL A 36 -4.90 10.92 2.28
C VAL A 36 -5.86 10.65 1.13
N TRP A 37 -5.76 9.48 0.56
CA TRP A 37 -6.77 8.92 -0.33
C TRP A 37 -7.52 7.83 0.42
N PHE A 38 -8.83 7.86 0.30
CA PHE A 38 -9.70 6.84 0.86
C PHE A 38 -10.76 6.51 -0.17
N GLN A 39 -10.80 5.25 -0.57
CA GLN A 39 -11.71 4.73 -1.60
C GLN A 39 -12.55 3.60 -1.02
N SER A 40 -13.69 3.33 -1.60
CA SER A 40 -14.61 2.29 -1.15
C SER A 40 -15.31 1.56 -2.28
N GLY A 41 -15.58 0.26 -2.10
CA GLY A 41 -16.22 -0.59 -3.08
C GLY A 41 -15.48 -0.55 -4.41
N ILE A 42 -16.22 -0.33 -5.51
CA ILE A 42 -15.63 -0.30 -6.86
C ILE A 42 -14.59 0.82 -7.06
N ASN A 43 -14.67 1.92 -6.29
CA ASN A 43 -13.67 2.99 -6.37
C ASN A 43 -12.27 2.55 -5.94
N THR A 44 -12.11 1.35 -5.39
CA THR A 44 -10.79 0.77 -5.07
C THR A 44 -10.09 0.20 -6.31
N ASP A 45 -10.72 0.21 -7.47
CA ASP A 45 -10.22 -0.35 -8.74
C ASP A 45 -9.07 0.43 -9.42
N GLY A 46 -8.48 1.35 -8.72
CA GLY A 46 -7.31 2.12 -9.15
C GLY A 46 -6.45 2.53 -7.97
N ALA A 47 -5.13 2.58 -8.20
CA ALA A 47 -4.16 2.87 -7.14
C ALA A 47 -4.41 4.20 -6.43
N HIS A 48 -4.82 5.23 -7.19
CA HIS A 48 -5.00 6.59 -6.69
C HIS A 48 -6.27 7.23 -7.26
N ASN A 49 -7.38 6.50 -7.25
CA ASN A 49 -8.66 7.05 -7.65
C ASN A 49 -9.07 8.22 -6.75
N PRO A 50 -9.71 9.25 -7.29
CA PRO A 50 -10.17 10.38 -6.49
C PRO A 50 -11.16 9.92 -5.42
N LYS A 51 -11.04 10.50 -4.23
CA LYS A 51 -12.05 10.36 -3.19
C LYS A 51 -13.32 11.10 -3.58
N THR A 52 -14.45 10.46 -3.35
CA THR A 52 -15.76 10.94 -3.78
C THR A 52 -16.71 11.14 -2.58
N ASN A 53 -17.94 11.54 -2.87
CA ASN A 53 -19.02 11.55 -1.88
C ASN A 53 -19.79 10.21 -1.83
N ARG A 54 -19.23 9.11 -2.37
CA ARG A 54 -19.80 7.79 -2.20
C ARG A 54 -19.93 7.47 -0.71
N LYS A 55 -21.09 7.00 -0.31
CA LYS A 55 -21.35 6.56 1.05
C LYS A 55 -20.89 5.10 1.21
N LEU A 56 -20.23 4.84 2.32
CA LEU A 56 -19.80 3.51 2.71
C LEU A 56 -21.01 2.64 3.05
N ILE A 57 -20.98 1.40 2.59
CA ILE A 57 -21.95 0.36 2.94
C ILE A 57 -21.23 -0.85 3.54
N LYS A 58 -21.96 -1.63 4.35
CA LYS A 58 -21.42 -2.87 4.93
C LYS A 58 -20.96 -3.84 3.85
N GLY A 59 -19.80 -4.45 4.06
CA GLY A 59 -19.16 -5.33 3.07
C GLY A 59 -18.28 -4.61 2.06
N ASP A 60 -18.22 -3.28 2.08
CA ASP A 60 -17.29 -2.55 1.20
C ASP A 60 -15.83 -2.94 1.45
N ILE A 61 -15.11 -3.18 0.37
CA ILE A 61 -13.66 -3.08 0.34
C ILE A 61 -13.31 -1.61 0.51
N LEU A 62 -12.36 -1.30 1.38
CA LEU A 62 -11.89 0.04 1.64
C LEU A 62 -10.38 0.10 1.38
N SER A 63 -9.91 1.15 0.72
CA SER A 63 -8.50 1.42 0.52
C SER A 63 -8.11 2.68 1.29
N LEU A 64 -7.32 2.53 2.34
CA LEU A 64 -6.75 3.62 3.11
C LEU A 64 -5.32 3.87 2.65
N ASN A 65 -5.07 5.06 2.11
CA ASN A 65 -3.77 5.45 1.59
C ASN A 65 -3.32 6.75 2.24
N THR A 66 -2.17 6.75 2.90
CA THR A 66 -1.62 7.91 3.61
C THR A 66 -0.18 8.16 3.21
N PHE A 67 0.15 9.41 2.91
CA PHE A 67 1.48 9.82 2.46
C PHE A 67 1.90 11.09 3.22
N PRO A 68 2.46 10.96 4.41
CA PRO A 68 3.03 12.10 5.10
C PRO A 68 4.42 12.43 4.58
N MET A 69 4.69 13.73 4.48
CA MET A 69 6.03 14.27 4.28
C MET A 69 6.40 15.14 5.47
N ILE A 70 7.58 14.90 6.04
CA ILE A 70 8.11 15.66 7.17
C ILE A 70 9.54 16.07 6.82
N SER A 71 9.84 17.37 6.89
CA SER A 71 11.16 17.92 6.58
C SER A 71 11.72 17.45 5.22
N GLY A 72 10.84 17.34 4.22
CA GLY A 72 11.18 16.96 2.85
C GLY A 72 11.26 15.45 2.59
N TYR A 73 10.98 14.58 3.57
CA TYR A 73 10.98 13.12 3.38
C TYR A 73 9.57 12.55 3.40
N TYR A 74 9.20 11.88 2.31
CA TYR A 74 7.95 11.12 2.21
C TYR A 74 8.09 9.73 2.81
N THR A 75 7.00 9.30 3.42
CA THR A 75 6.73 7.90 3.73
C THR A 75 5.32 7.54 3.29
N ALA A 76 4.95 6.27 3.34
CA ALA A 76 3.64 5.80 2.94
C ALA A 76 3.12 4.66 3.81
N LEU A 77 1.81 4.59 3.90
CA LEU A 77 1.07 3.45 4.43
C LEU A 77 -0.18 3.26 3.57
N GLU A 78 -0.39 2.05 3.08
CA GLU A 78 -1.65 1.70 2.44
C GLU A 78 -2.15 0.37 2.95
N ARG A 79 -3.47 0.29 3.17
CA ARG A 79 -4.12 -0.91 3.69
C ARG A 79 -5.46 -1.15 3.04
N THR A 80 -5.69 -2.40 2.70
CA THR A 80 -7.04 -2.90 2.43
C THR A 80 -7.75 -3.11 3.75
N LEU A 81 -8.94 -2.55 3.88
CA LEU A 81 -9.83 -2.69 5.04
C LEU A 81 -11.20 -3.17 4.55
N PHE A 82 -12.04 -3.64 5.47
CA PHE A 82 -13.43 -4.00 5.18
C PHE A 82 -14.36 -3.43 6.24
N LEU A 83 -15.55 -3.02 5.82
CA LEU A 83 -16.56 -2.52 6.75
C LEU A 83 -17.49 -3.65 7.19
N ASP A 84 -17.43 -4.02 8.45
CA ASP A 84 -18.23 -5.02 9.17
C ASP A 84 -18.01 -6.48 8.76
N ASN A 85 -18.04 -6.81 7.48
CA ASN A 85 -17.92 -8.16 6.95
C ASN A 85 -17.13 -8.19 5.63
N ILE A 86 -16.70 -9.35 5.27
CA ILE A 86 -16.02 -9.66 4.01
C ILE A 86 -16.66 -10.92 3.42
N ASP A 87 -16.86 -10.96 2.10
CA ASP A 87 -17.26 -12.18 1.41
C ASP A 87 -16.05 -13.10 1.12
N ASP A 88 -16.32 -14.37 0.84
CA ASP A 88 -15.26 -15.37 0.68
C ASP A 88 -14.35 -15.12 -0.54
N ASP A 89 -14.86 -14.52 -1.61
CA ASP A 89 -14.06 -14.23 -2.80
C ASP A 89 -13.13 -13.06 -2.55
N SER A 90 -13.61 -12.01 -1.91
CA SER A 90 -12.82 -10.86 -1.45
C SER A 90 -11.77 -11.28 -0.41
N LEU A 91 -12.12 -12.16 0.52
CA LEU A 91 -11.17 -12.67 1.51
C LEU A 91 -10.03 -13.42 0.84
N ARG A 92 -10.33 -14.36 -0.08
CA ARG A 92 -9.30 -15.11 -0.82
C ARG A 92 -8.37 -14.21 -1.62
N ALA A 93 -8.92 -13.21 -2.31
CA ALA A 93 -8.13 -12.26 -3.09
C ALA A 93 -7.19 -11.44 -2.18
N TRP A 94 -7.72 -10.96 -1.05
CA TRP A 94 -6.92 -10.20 -0.10
C TRP A 94 -5.84 -11.05 0.57
N GLU A 95 -6.15 -12.28 1.01
CA GLU A 95 -5.17 -13.21 1.57
C GLU A 95 -4.04 -13.55 0.59
N ALA A 96 -4.36 -13.67 -0.71
CA ALA A 96 -3.35 -13.84 -1.75
C ALA A 96 -2.42 -12.63 -1.83
N ASN A 97 -2.97 -11.41 -1.84
CA ASN A 97 -2.18 -10.19 -1.85
C ASN A 97 -1.30 -10.05 -0.59
N VAL A 98 -1.86 -10.35 0.60
CA VAL A 98 -1.13 -10.35 1.88
C VAL A 98 0.01 -11.39 1.88
N LYS A 99 -0.20 -12.57 1.29
CA LYS A 99 0.84 -13.60 1.18
C LYS A 99 2.01 -13.12 0.31
N VAL A 100 1.71 -12.49 -0.83
CA VAL A 100 2.73 -11.91 -1.72
C VAL A 100 3.44 -10.75 -1.02
N HIS A 101 2.72 -9.90 -0.30
CA HIS A 101 3.33 -8.82 0.49
C HIS A 101 4.32 -9.35 1.52
N LYS A 102 3.91 -10.34 2.34
CA LYS A 102 4.80 -10.97 3.33
C LYS A 102 6.04 -11.56 2.68
N ARG A 103 5.88 -12.26 1.54
CA ARG A 103 7.04 -12.81 0.81
C ARG A 103 7.97 -11.71 0.31
N GLY A 104 7.43 -10.61 -0.22
CA GLY A 104 8.23 -9.46 -0.64
C GLY A 104 9.04 -8.83 0.48
N LEU A 105 8.47 -8.69 1.69
CA LEU A 105 9.19 -8.20 2.87
C LEU A 105 10.42 -9.08 3.22
N GLU A 106 10.34 -10.40 2.99
CA GLU A 106 11.46 -11.33 3.23
C GLU A 106 12.55 -11.22 2.15
N LEU A 107 12.15 -10.97 0.90
CA LEU A 107 13.06 -10.92 -0.25
C LEU A 107 13.85 -9.62 -0.36
N ILE A 108 13.33 -8.51 0.17
CA ILE A 108 14.00 -7.21 0.14
C ILE A 108 15.18 -7.22 1.10
N GLN A 109 16.39 -7.44 0.52
CA GLN A 109 17.63 -7.51 1.27
C GLN A 109 18.79 -6.92 0.46
N PRO A 110 19.90 -6.47 1.11
CA PRO A 110 21.07 -5.99 0.39
C PRO A 110 21.65 -7.09 -0.51
N GLY A 111 22.04 -6.72 -1.72
CA GLY A 111 22.62 -7.63 -2.71
C GLY A 111 21.62 -8.34 -3.64
N VAL A 112 20.32 -8.23 -3.37
CA VAL A 112 19.28 -8.82 -4.23
C VAL A 112 18.92 -7.84 -5.36
N ARG A 113 18.68 -8.37 -6.56
CA ARG A 113 18.28 -7.60 -7.74
C ARG A 113 16.76 -7.39 -7.77
N CYS A 114 16.32 -6.20 -8.13
CA CYS A 114 14.89 -5.86 -8.20
C CYS A 114 14.09 -6.82 -9.09
N ALA A 115 14.63 -7.18 -10.28
CA ALA A 115 13.97 -8.11 -11.18
C ALA A 115 13.80 -9.52 -10.58
N ASP A 116 14.74 -9.99 -9.76
CA ASP A 116 14.65 -11.31 -9.14
C ASP A 116 13.53 -11.37 -8.11
N ILE A 117 13.39 -10.31 -7.29
CA ILE A 117 12.28 -10.17 -6.37
C ILE A 117 10.96 -10.18 -7.14
N CYS A 118 10.86 -9.38 -8.20
CA CYS A 118 9.64 -9.28 -9.01
C CYS A 118 9.26 -10.64 -9.63
N ASN A 119 10.21 -11.36 -10.20
CA ASN A 119 9.96 -12.65 -10.83
C ASN A 119 9.43 -13.67 -9.82
N GLU A 120 10.04 -13.78 -8.65
CA GLU A 120 9.59 -14.70 -7.60
C GLU A 120 8.16 -14.35 -7.11
N LEU A 121 7.85 -13.06 -6.96
CA LEU A 121 6.50 -12.64 -6.57
C LEU A 121 5.46 -12.89 -7.68
N ASN A 122 5.87 -12.81 -8.96
CA ASN A 122 5.03 -13.19 -10.09
C ASN A 122 4.71 -14.68 -10.08
N GLU A 123 5.70 -15.53 -9.82
CA GLU A 123 5.49 -16.98 -9.68
C GLU A 123 4.50 -17.27 -8.58
N LEU A 124 4.66 -16.64 -7.41
CA LEU A 124 3.73 -16.80 -6.30
C LEU A 124 2.31 -16.33 -6.63
N PHE A 125 2.13 -15.18 -7.32
CA PHE A 125 0.81 -14.76 -7.77
C PHE A 125 0.22 -15.69 -8.83
N ALA A 126 1.04 -16.28 -9.71
CA ALA A 126 0.59 -17.27 -10.69
C ALA A 126 0.10 -18.55 -10.01
N GLU A 127 0.83 -19.07 -9.01
CA GLU A 127 0.42 -20.23 -8.20
C GLU A 127 -0.90 -19.99 -7.47
N LEU A 128 -1.11 -18.76 -6.97
CA LEU A 128 -2.34 -18.35 -6.29
C LEU A 128 -3.50 -18.05 -7.27
N GLY A 129 -3.24 -17.98 -8.58
CA GLY A 129 -4.25 -17.69 -9.61
C GLY A 129 -4.61 -16.22 -9.78
N TYR A 130 -3.75 -15.28 -9.31
CA TYR A 130 -4.03 -13.84 -9.32
C TYR A 130 -3.07 -13.00 -10.17
N LEU A 131 -2.04 -13.57 -10.81
CA LEU A 131 -1.06 -12.80 -11.58
C LEU A 131 -1.69 -11.92 -12.67
N GLN A 132 -2.77 -12.38 -13.33
CA GLN A 132 -3.48 -11.62 -14.35
C GLN A 132 -4.17 -10.35 -13.82
N TYR A 133 -4.28 -10.19 -12.51
CA TYR A 133 -4.88 -9.03 -11.86
C TYR A 133 -3.82 -8.06 -11.29
N ARG A 134 -2.55 -8.38 -11.41
CA ARG A 134 -1.46 -7.47 -11.05
C ARG A 134 -1.45 -6.26 -11.98
N THR A 135 -1.22 -5.06 -11.46
CA THR A 135 -1.35 -3.81 -12.22
C THR A 135 -0.03 -3.12 -12.51
N PHE A 136 0.93 -3.16 -11.60
CA PHE A 136 2.24 -2.49 -11.70
C PHE A 136 3.31 -3.31 -10.96
N GLY A 137 4.52 -2.74 -10.78
CA GLY A 137 5.57 -3.37 -9.99
C GLY A 137 5.20 -3.55 -8.51
N TYR A 138 6.08 -4.18 -7.76
CA TYR A 138 5.83 -4.53 -6.36
C TYR A 138 6.36 -3.51 -5.35
N GLY A 139 6.93 -2.42 -5.81
CA GLY A 139 7.48 -1.37 -4.96
C GLY A 139 8.47 -0.48 -5.69
N HIS A 140 8.79 0.66 -5.10
CA HIS A 140 9.74 1.63 -5.64
C HIS A 140 10.42 2.39 -4.52
N SER A 141 11.45 3.19 -4.83
CA SER A 141 12.15 3.99 -3.82
C SER A 141 11.26 5.07 -3.22
N PHE A 142 11.54 5.38 -1.96
CA PHE A 142 10.91 6.47 -1.19
C PHE A 142 11.97 7.40 -0.61
N GLY A 143 11.59 8.62 -0.30
CA GLY A 143 12.44 9.59 0.37
C GLY A 143 12.17 11.02 -0.04
N VAL A 144 13.23 11.75 -0.42
CA VAL A 144 13.15 13.16 -0.79
C VAL A 144 12.31 13.34 -2.06
N LEU A 145 11.48 14.36 -2.09
CA LEU A 145 10.60 14.85 -3.13
C LEU A 145 9.29 14.07 -3.23
N SER A 146 9.24 12.91 -3.85
CA SER A 146 8.02 12.09 -3.90
C SER A 146 8.33 10.69 -4.41
N HIS A 147 7.36 9.80 -4.32
CA HIS A 147 7.46 8.44 -4.83
C HIS A 147 7.63 8.36 -6.37
N PHE A 148 7.25 9.37 -7.13
CA PHE A 148 7.44 9.39 -8.60
C PHE A 148 8.91 9.40 -8.99
N TYR A 149 9.74 10.15 -8.32
CA TYR A 149 11.18 10.21 -8.61
C TYR A 149 11.91 8.90 -8.35
N GLY A 150 11.39 8.09 -7.46
CA GLY A 150 11.93 6.76 -7.20
C GLY A 150 11.92 5.87 -8.42
N ARG A 151 10.82 5.88 -9.17
CA ARG A 151 10.67 5.12 -10.42
C ARG A 151 11.60 5.63 -11.51
N GLU A 152 11.66 6.94 -11.70
CA GLU A 152 12.54 7.58 -12.69
C GLU A 152 14.02 7.34 -12.39
N ALA A 153 14.40 7.18 -11.13
CA ALA A 153 15.75 6.82 -10.72
C ALA A 153 16.11 5.34 -10.95
N GLY A 154 15.19 4.52 -11.50
CA GLY A 154 15.43 3.11 -11.80
C GLY A 154 15.44 2.19 -10.58
N LEU A 155 14.84 2.61 -9.48
CA LEU A 155 14.65 1.75 -8.31
C LEU A 155 13.18 1.40 -8.16
N GLU A 156 12.77 0.35 -8.85
CA GLU A 156 11.43 -0.23 -8.80
C GLU A 156 11.52 -1.76 -8.83
N LEU A 157 10.68 -2.45 -8.08
CA LEU A 157 10.58 -3.92 -8.09
C LEU A 157 9.75 -4.35 -9.31
N ARG A 158 10.43 -4.46 -10.45
CA ARG A 158 9.85 -4.78 -11.76
C ARG A 158 10.79 -5.68 -12.56
N GLU A 159 10.24 -6.44 -13.51
CA GLU A 159 10.95 -7.46 -14.29
C GLU A 159 12.13 -6.92 -15.11
N ASP A 160 12.04 -5.68 -15.55
CA ASP A 160 13.02 -5.01 -16.42
C ASP A 160 14.03 -4.13 -15.66
N ILE A 161 14.06 -4.19 -14.33
CA ILE A 161 14.94 -3.38 -13.47
C ILE A 161 16.05 -4.22 -12.87
N ASP A 162 17.27 -4.01 -13.35
CA ASP A 162 18.47 -4.72 -12.92
C ASP A 162 19.17 -4.12 -11.68
N THR A 163 18.59 -3.08 -11.10
CA THR A 163 19.16 -2.44 -9.91
C THR A 163 19.30 -3.45 -8.77
N VAL A 164 20.51 -3.52 -8.21
CA VAL A 164 20.82 -4.33 -7.02
C VAL A 164 20.62 -3.49 -5.78
N LEU A 165 19.84 -3.99 -4.84
CA LEU A 165 19.57 -3.32 -3.58
C LEU A 165 20.81 -3.17 -2.73
N LYS A 166 21.00 -2.00 -2.11
CA LYS A 166 22.18 -1.66 -1.31
C LYS A 166 21.78 -1.07 0.03
N GLU A 167 22.68 -1.17 0.99
CA GLU A 167 22.57 -0.48 2.28
C GLU A 167 22.23 1.01 2.11
N ASN A 168 21.39 1.53 2.98
CA ASN A 168 20.83 2.89 2.99
C ASN A 168 19.81 3.21 1.88
N MET A 169 19.42 2.26 1.05
CA MET A 169 18.26 2.44 0.19
C MET A 169 16.97 2.35 1.01
N VAL A 170 15.99 3.16 0.63
CA VAL A 170 14.62 3.10 1.17
C VAL A 170 13.69 2.70 0.04
N ILE A 171 12.91 1.65 0.24
CA ILE A 171 12.05 1.07 -0.78
C ILE A 171 10.69 0.68 -0.20
N SER A 172 9.64 0.81 -1.00
CA SER A 172 8.32 0.26 -0.67
C SER A 172 8.22 -1.23 -1.02
N MET A 173 7.32 -1.91 -0.32
CA MET A 173 6.73 -3.18 -0.74
C MET A 173 5.21 -2.96 -0.84
N GLU A 174 4.67 -2.98 -2.06
CA GLU A 174 3.29 -2.56 -2.34
C GLU A 174 2.59 -3.43 -3.42
N PRO A 175 2.38 -4.72 -3.19
CA PRO A 175 1.64 -5.52 -4.15
C PRO A 175 0.20 -5.04 -4.24
N MET A 176 -0.31 -4.98 -5.46
CA MET A 176 -1.71 -4.64 -5.73
C MET A 176 -2.29 -5.52 -6.82
N ILE A 177 -3.49 -6.02 -6.57
CA ILE A 177 -4.32 -6.70 -7.57
C ILE A 177 -5.64 -5.95 -7.75
N LEU A 178 -6.11 -5.89 -8.99
CA LEU A 178 -7.39 -5.30 -9.38
C LEU A 178 -8.27 -6.37 -10.04
N ILE A 179 -9.33 -6.73 -9.37
CA ILE A 179 -10.33 -7.66 -9.92
C ILE A 179 -11.42 -6.84 -10.59
N PRO A 180 -11.65 -7.03 -11.91
CA PRO A 180 -12.62 -6.24 -12.67
C PRO A 180 -14.04 -6.38 -12.15
N GLU A 181 -14.85 -5.32 -12.35
CA GLU A 181 -16.28 -5.34 -12.06
C GLU A 181 -16.97 -6.53 -12.72
N GLY A 182 -17.93 -7.13 -12.04
CA GLY A 182 -18.67 -8.33 -12.49
C GLY A 182 -17.94 -9.66 -12.26
N LYS A 183 -16.74 -9.65 -11.70
CA LYS A 183 -16.03 -10.85 -11.23
C LYS A 183 -16.23 -11.05 -9.72
N PRO A 184 -16.19 -12.30 -9.22
CA PRO A 184 -16.16 -12.54 -7.78
C PRO A 184 -14.97 -11.84 -7.13
N GLY A 185 -15.22 -11.13 -6.03
CA GLY A 185 -14.21 -10.34 -5.35
C GLY A 185 -13.79 -9.06 -6.08
N ALA A 186 -14.65 -8.48 -6.93
CA ALA A 186 -14.35 -7.26 -7.69
C ALA A 186 -13.94 -6.10 -6.80
N GLY A 187 -12.81 -5.44 -7.14
CA GLY A 187 -12.22 -4.32 -6.42
C GLY A 187 -10.70 -4.39 -6.38
N GLY A 188 -10.08 -3.48 -5.63
CA GLY A 188 -8.64 -3.39 -5.47
C GLY A 188 -8.17 -3.79 -4.07
N TYR A 189 -7.12 -4.61 -4.03
CA TYR A 189 -6.50 -5.10 -2.79
C TYR A 189 -5.05 -4.66 -2.76
N ARG A 190 -4.64 -3.97 -1.69
CA ARG A 190 -3.33 -3.35 -1.59
C ARG A 190 -2.81 -3.33 -0.16
N GLU A 191 -1.55 -3.69 -0.01
CA GLU A 191 -0.77 -3.49 1.20
C GLU A 191 0.49 -2.70 0.82
N HIS A 192 0.89 -1.73 1.62
CA HIS A 192 2.05 -0.91 1.33
C HIS A 192 2.83 -0.60 2.61
N ASP A 193 4.06 -1.06 2.64
CA ASP A 193 5.02 -0.82 3.71
C ASP A 193 6.31 -0.21 3.15
N ILE A 194 7.03 0.52 4.00
CA ILE A 194 8.33 1.11 3.69
C ILE A 194 9.42 0.36 4.46
N LEU A 195 10.48 0.01 3.75
CA LEU A 195 11.65 -0.66 4.30
C LEU A 195 12.90 0.19 4.13
N VAL A 196 13.75 0.17 5.14
CA VAL A 196 15.11 0.72 5.10
C VAL A 196 16.08 -0.45 5.01
N ILE A 197 16.89 -0.48 3.96
CA ILE A 197 17.87 -1.54 3.75
C ILE A 197 19.09 -1.26 4.60
N GLY A 198 19.36 -2.15 5.55
CA GLY A 198 20.55 -2.15 6.38
C GLY A 198 21.65 -3.04 5.82
N LYS A 199 22.72 -3.25 6.61
CA LYS A 199 23.86 -4.07 6.24
C LYS A 199 23.51 -5.55 6.09
N ASP A 200 22.69 -6.07 7.00
CA ASP A 200 22.42 -7.50 7.14
C ASP A 200 20.94 -7.87 6.86
N GLY A 201 20.16 -6.93 6.30
CA GLY A 201 18.75 -7.12 6.01
C GLY A 201 18.01 -5.82 5.82
N ALA A 202 16.69 -5.84 5.79
CA ALA A 202 15.84 -4.66 5.69
C ALA A 202 14.91 -4.54 6.91
N GLU A 203 14.80 -3.32 7.45
CA GLU A 203 13.85 -3.00 8.52
C GLU A 203 12.55 -2.44 7.92
N ASN A 204 11.43 -3.09 8.19
CA ASN A 204 10.11 -2.51 7.93
C ASN A 204 9.82 -1.42 8.97
N ILE A 205 9.81 -0.17 8.53
CA ILE A 205 9.54 0.99 9.39
C ILE A 205 8.04 1.32 9.51
N THR A 206 7.20 0.72 8.67
CA THR A 206 5.74 0.83 8.74
C THR A 206 5.20 -0.17 9.76
N LYS A 207 5.04 0.27 11.00
CA LYS A 207 4.61 -0.60 12.12
C LYS A 207 3.09 -0.64 12.25
N PHE A 208 2.37 -0.77 11.15
CA PHE A 208 0.91 -0.88 11.14
C PHE A 208 0.49 -2.31 10.80
N PRO A 209 -0.40 -2.92 11.59
CA PRO A 209 -0.83 -4.30 11.35
C PRO A 209 -1.59 -4.43 10.03
N PHE A 210 -1.60 -5.63 9.48
CA PHE A 210 -2.36 -5.99 8.28
C PHE A 210 -2.78 -7.46 8.33
N GLY A 211 -3.86 -7.75 7.61
CA GLY A 211 -4.46 -9.07 7.57
C GLY A 211 -5.88 -9.09 8.16
N PRO A 212 -6.63 -10.18 7.93
CA PRO A 212 -8.04 -10.30 8.30
C PRO A 212 -8.33 -10.06 9.79
N GLU A 213 -7.40 -10.44 10.64
CA GLU A 213 -7.52 -10.30 12.10
C GLU A 213 -7.46 -8.83 12.57
N HIS A 214 -6.95 -7.92 11.74
CA HIS A 214 -6.77 -6.51 12.10
C HIS A 214 -7.66 -5.54 11.31
N ASN A 215 -7.94 -5.87 10.05
CA ASN A 215 -8.40 -4.86 9.08
C ASN A 215 -9.90 -4.99 8.74
N ILE A 216 -10.66 -5.87 9.42
CA ILE A 216 -12.13 -5.88 9.37
C ILE A 216 -12.64 -4.92 10.46
N ILE A 217 -13.15 -3.78 10.03
CA ILE A 217 -13.54 -2.67 10.91
C ILE A 217 -15.02 -2.80 11.26
N LYS A 218 -15.33 -2.81 12.55
CA LYS A 218 -16.71 -2.73 13.03
C LYS A 218 -17.17 -1.28 13.08
N GLY A 219 -18.21 -0.94 12.29
CA GLY A 219 -18.77 0.40 12.15
C GLY A 219 -20.12 0.63 12.81
#